data_c076883e97ea48563f300e7bcb38ff4f
#
_entry.id   c076883e97ea48563f300e7bcb38ff4f
#
_cell.length_a   1.000
_cell.length_b   1.000
_cell.length_c   1.000
_cell.angle_alpha   90.00
_cell.angle_beta   90.00
_cell.angle_gamma   90.00
#
_symmetry.space_group_name_H-M   'P 1'
#
loop_
_entity.id
_entity.type
_entity.pdbx_description
1 polymer ?
#
loop_
_entity_poly.entity_id
_entity_poly.type
_entity_poly.pdbx_seq_one_letter_code
_entity_poly.pdbx_strand_id
1 'polypeptide(L)'
;MSLLKVNNLRKKYKARTVVHDVSFDVGSGEVVGLLGPNGAGKTTCFYMIVGLVAADGGEITLDDEVLTHRPIHQRARLGLSYLPQEMSVFRKLTVAENIQAVLELQNLTKPEIAARLEELLGELGIEHLRDNTAISLSGGERRRCEIARALATDPRLILLDEPFAGVDPIAVIDIQKIIR
;
A
#
# COMPACT_ATOMS: atom_id res chain seq x y z
N MET A 1 -15.70 -14.77 2.79
CA MET A 1 -14.75 -14.95 3.91
C MET A 1 -14.01 -13.64 4.09
N SER A 2 -13.78 -13.20 5.32
CA SER A 2 -13.01 -11.96 5.56
C SER A 2 -11.54 -12.22 5.27
N LEU A 3 -10.92 -11.37 4.44
CA LEU A 3 -9.50 -11.42 4.13
C LEU A 3 -8.67 -10.85 5.29
N LEU A 4 -9.03 -9.64 5.76
CA LEU A 4 -8.41 -9.00 6.92
C LEU A 4 -9.42 -8.93 8.06
N LYS A 5 -8.99 -9.28 9.26
CA LYS A 5 -9.75 -9.01 10.49
C LYS A 5 -8.89 -8.24 11.47
N VAL A 6 -9.46 -7.21 12.03
CA VAL A 6 -8.88 -6.38 13.08
C VAL A 6 -9.83 -6.40 14.26
N ASN A 7 -9.36 -6.89 15.40
CA ASN A 7 -10.17 -7.04 16.60
C ASN A 7 -9.58 -6.25 17.77
N ASN A 8 -10.36 -5.33 18.34
CA ASN A 8 -10.06 -4.57 19.57
C ASN A 8 -8.68 -3.91 19.55
N LEU A 9 -8.28 -3.35 18.40
CA LEU A 9 -6.95 -2.78 18.20
C LEU A 9 -6.77 -1.55 19.07
N ARG A 10 -5.64 -1.49 19.79
CA ARG A 10 -5.35 -0.42 20.75
C ARG A 10 -3.93 0.10 20.60
N LYS A 11 -3.78 1.43 20.76
CA LYS A 11 -2.48 2.07 20.81
C LYS A 11 -2.45 3.24 21.76
N LYS A 12 -1.42 3.28 22.61
CA LYS A 12 -1.17 4.36 23.55
C LYS A 12 0.26 4.86 23.38
N TYR A 13 0.42 6.18 23.29
CA TYR A 13 1.73 6.83 23.33
C TYR A 13 1.85 7.60 24.64
N LYS A 14 2.74 7.17 25.53
CA LYS A 14 2.90 7.74 26.88
C LYS A 14 1.53 7.78 27.60
N ALA A 15 1.04 8.97 27.92
CA ALA A 15 -0.25 9.15 28.61
C ALA A 15 -1.47 9.22 27.67
N ARG A 16 -1.25 9.37 26.33
CA ARG A 16 -2.34 9.57 25.36
C ARG A 16 -2.69 8.26 24.67
N THR A 17 -3.93 7.83 24.77
CA THR A 17 -4.47 6.77 23.94
C THR A 17 -4.87 7.38 22.58
N VAL A 18 -4.34 6.81 21.50
CA VAL A 18 -4.54 7.29 20.12
C VAL A 18 -5.52 6.38 19.38
N VAL A 19 -5.47 5.08 19.65
CA VAL A 19 -6.42 4.09 19.16
C VAL A 19 -7.01 3.39 20.38
N HIS A 20 -8.32 3.51 20.58
CA HIS A 20 -8.97 3.04 21.82
C HIS A 20 -9.44 1.60 21.73
N ASP A 21 -10.22 1.30 20.68
CA ASP A 21 -10.80 -0.03 20.47
C ASP A 21 -11.38 -0.06 19.04
N VAL A 22 -10.54 -0.44 18.08
CA VAL A 22 -10.93 -0.45 16.67
C VAL A 22 -11.07 -1.88 16.21
N SER A 23 -12.25 -2.21 15.70
CA SER A 23 -12.56 -3.53 15.12
C SER A 23 -13.24 -3.34 13.78
N PHE A 24 -12.77 -4.05 12.77
CA PHE A 24 -13.39 -4.13 11.44
C PHE A 24 -12.84 -5.34 10.69
N ASP A 25 -13.51 -5.70 9.63
CA ASP A 25 -13.06 -6.73 8.69
C ASP A 25 -13.17 -6.23 7.24
N VAL A 26 -12.39 -6.83 6.37
CA VAL A 26 -12.36 -6.57 4.93
C VAL A 26 -12.49 -7.90 4.22
N GLY A 27 -13.47 -8.02 3.35
CA GLY A 27 -13.69 -9.20 2.52
C GLY A 27 -12.83 -9.20 1.25
N SER A 28 -12.74 -10.34 0.60
CA SER A 28 -12.12 -10.43 -0.72
C SER A 28 -12.95 -9.65 -1.75
N GLY A 29 -12.30 -8.79 -2.53
CA GLY A 29 -12.96 -7.91 -3.51
C GLY A 29 -13.74 -6.74 -2.89
N GLU A 30 -13.55 -6.48 -1.60
CA GLU A 30 -14.18 -5.38 -0.89
C GLU A 30 -13.25 -4.18 -0.74
N VAL A 31 -13.81 -2.98 -0.85
CA VAL A 31 -13.12 -1.72 -0.53
C VAL A 31 -13.74 -1.12 0.72
N VAL A 32 -12.95 -1.00 1.78
CA VAL A 32 -13.37 -0.46 3.06
C VAL A 32 -12.68 0.87 3.35
N GLY A 33 -13.45 1.90 3.68
CA GLY A 33 -12.95 3.22 4.03
C GLY A 33 -12.85 3.44 5.54
N LEU A 34 -11.64 3.70 6.05
CA LEU A 34 -11.44 4.14 7.44
C LEU A 34 -11.55 5.67 7.52
N LEU A 35 -12.69 6.15 8.02
CA LEU A 35 -13.01 7.58 8.08
C LEU A 35 -12.84 8.14 9.49
N GLY A 36 -12.54 9.42 9.58
CA GLY A 36 -12.43 10.14 10.85
C GLY A 36 -11.66 11.46 10.72
N PRO A 37 -11.76 12.36 11.70
CA PRO A 37 -11.05 13.65 11.68
C PRO A 37 -9.52 13.48 11.73
N ASN A 38 -8.80 14.57 11.48
CA ASN A 38 -7.35 14.59 11.64
C ASN A 38 -6.98 14.30 13.10
N GLY A 39 -5.99 13.44 13.31
CA GLY A 39 -5.57 13.00 14.64
C GLY A 39 -6.44 11.92 15.28
N ALA A 40 -7.45 11.37 14.57
CA ALA A 40 -8.29 10.26 15.05
C ALA A 40 -7.57 8.90 15.12
N GLY A 41 -6.30 8.83 14.73
CA GLY A 41 -5.52 7.59 14.80
C GLY A 41 -5.58 6.71 13.53
N LYS A 42 -6.15 7.19 12.41
CA LYS A 42 -6.26 6.43 11.15
C LYS A 42 -4.90 5.90 10.68
N THR A 43 -3.94 6.79 10.46
CA THR A 43 -2.56 6.40 10.07
C THR A 43 -1.89 5.48 11.09
N THR A 44 -2.19 5.67 12.39
CA THR A 44 -1.68 4.77 13.44
C THR A 44 -2.28 3.36 13.28
N CYS A 45 -3.57 3.23 12.96
CA CYS A 45 -4.20 1.94 12.64
C CYS A 45 -3.51 1.30 11.43
N PHE A 46 -3.30 2.03 10.33
CA PHE A 46 -2.55 1.54 9.17
C PHE A 46 -1.15 1.06 9.57
N TYR A 47 -0.41 1.84 10.33
CA TYR A 47 0.95 1.47 10.77
C TYR A 47 0.97 0.21 11.64
N MET A 48 -0.05 0.00 12.47
CA MET A 48 -0.18 -1.25 13.24
C MET A 48 -0.49 -2.44 12.34
N ILE A 49 -1.38 -2.27 11.33
CA ILE A 49 -1.72 -3.34 10.37
C ILE A 49 -0.54 -3.68 9.48
N VAL A 50 0.21 -2.67 9.01
CA VAL A 50 1.43 -2.87 8.19
C VAL A 50 2.59 -3.46 9.01
N GLY A 51 2.64 -3.20 10.31
CA GLY A 51 3.71 -3.64 11.20
C GLY A 51 4.85 -2.63 11.38
N LEU A 52 4.59 -1.35 11.07
CA LEU A 52 5.50 -0.24 11.35
C LEU A 52 5.46 0.19 12.81
N VAL A 53 4.31 -0.03 13.47
CA VAL A 53 4.09 0.27 14.89
C VAL A 53 3.49 -0.97 15.55
N ALA A 54 4.01 -1.35 16.70
CA ALA A 54 3.42 -2.45 17.47
C ALA A 54 2.10 -2.02 18.11
N ALA A 55 1.08 -2.86 18.03
CA ALA A 55 -0.15 -2.69 18.79
C ALA A 55 0.09 -2.97 20.28
N ASP A 56 -0.60 -2.23 21.14
CA ASP A 56 -0.56 -2.46 22.59
C ASP A 56 -1.67 -3.42 23.05
N GLY A 57 -2.62 -3.72 22.16
CA GLY A 57 -3.68 -4.70 22.38
C GLY A 57 -4.48 -4.94 21.12
N GLY A 58 -5.27 -6.00 21.13
CA GLY A 58 -6.04 -6.46 19.99
C GLY A 58 -5.31 -7.47 19.13
N GLU A 59 -5.98 -7.91 18.06
CA GLU A 59 -5.46 -8.91 17.14
C GLU A 59 -5.68 -8.49 15.69
N ILE A 60 -4.71 -8.79 14.84
CA ILE A 60 -4.76 -8.58 13.40
C ILE A 60 -4.51 -9.91 12.72
N THR A 61 -5.43 -10.35 11.86
CA THR A 61 -5.30 -11.58 11.08
C THR A 61 -5.50 -11.27 9.58
N LEU A 62 -4.73 -11.93 8.73
CA LEU A 62 -4.92 -11.95 7.28
C LEU A 62 -5.23 -13.39 6.89
N ASP A 63 -6.43 -13.64 6.38
CA ASP A 63 -7.03 -14.97 6.32
C ASP A 63 -7.00 -15.66 7.71
N ASP A 64 -6.32 -16.77 7.83
CA ASP A 64 -6.17 -17.52 9.08
C ASP A 64 -4.81 -17.25 9.78
N GLU A 65 -4.00 -16.33 9.23
CA GLU A 65 -2.65 -16.03 9.71
C GLU A 65 -2.64 -14.82 10.65
N VAL A 66 -2.21 -15.04 11.90
CA VAL A 66 -2.06 -13.96 12.88
C VAL A 66 -0.86 -13.08 12.52
N LEU A 67 -1.11 -11.78 12.29
CA LEU A 67 -0.10 -10.78 11.93
C LEU A 67 0.39 -9.95 13.10
N THR A 68 -0.32 -9.91 14.20
CA THR A 68 -0.16 -8.91 15.29
C THR A 68 1.30 -8.67 15.69
N HIS A 69 2.09 -9.74 15.81
CA HIS A 69 3.50 -9.66 16.20
C HIS A 69 4.49 -9.93 15.06
N ARG A 70 4.00 -10.12 13.82
CA ARG A 70 4.89 -10.34 12.68
C ARG A 70 5.50 -9.01 12.21
N PRO A 71 6.80 -8.97 11.90
CA PRO A 71 7.44 -7.77 11.34
C PRO A 71 6.95 -7.50 9.90
N ILE A 72 7.08 -6.25 9.46
CA ILE A 72 6.58 -5.76 8.16
C ILE A 72 6.96 -6.66 6.97
N HIS A 73 8.21 -7.14 6.90
CA HIS A 73 8.66 -7.98 5.78
C HIS A 73 7.97 -9.35 5.72
N GLN A 74 7.55 -9.91 6.87
CA GLN A 74 6.76 -11.14 6.88
C GLN A 74 5.32 -10.88 6.44
N ARG A 75 4.73 -9.76 6.85
CA ARG A 75 3.38 -9.36 6.42
C ARG A 75 3.35 -9.09 4.91
N ALA A 76 4.38 -8.46 4.36
CA ALA A 76 4.51 -8.25 2.93
C ALA A 76 4.57 -9.58 2.14
N ARG A 77 5.30 -10.58 2.65
CA ARG A 77 5.35 -11.92 2.03
C ARG A 77 4.02 -12.69 2.11
N LEU A 78 3.15 -12.33 3.02
CA LEU A 78 1.78 -12.86 3.12
C LEU A 78 0.79 -12.12 2.20
N GLY A 79 1.28 -11.16 1.40
CA GLY A 79 0.48 -10.44 0.43
C GLY A 79 -0.12 -9.13 0.93
N LEU A 80 0.41 -8.54 2.01
CA LEU A 80 0.00 -7.22 2.47
C LEU A 80 0.88 -6.14 1.83
N SER A 81 0.30 -5.24 1.05
CA SER A 81 0.97 -4.07 0.48
C SER A 81 0.49 -2.77 1.12
N TYR A 82 1.34 -1.76 1.13
CA TYR A 82 1.03 -0.47 1.71
C TYR A 82 1.49 0.68 0.81
N LEU A 83 0.57 1.56 0.49
CA LEU A 83 0.81 2.78 -0.25
C LEU A 83 0.73 3.98 0.71
N PRO A 84 1.86 4.54 1.16
CA PRO A 84 1.89 5.64 2.12
C PRO A 84 1.35 6.95 1.51
N GLN A 85 0.97 7.88 2.39
CA GLN A 85 0.63 9.25 2.02
C GLN A 85 1.86 9.99 1.46
N GLU A 86 3.04 9.76 2.05
CA GLU A 86 4.28 10.39 1.61
C GLU A 86 4.86 9.73 0.37
N MET A 87 5.63 10.51 -0.40
CA MET A 87 6.29 10.01 -1.61
C MET A 87 7.27 8.89 -1.30
N SER A 88 7.09 7.75 -1.99
CA SER A 88 7.87 6.52 -1.76
C SER A 88 8.73 6.08 -2.96
N VAL A 89 8.71 6.82 -4.08
CA VAL A 89 9.54 6.48 -5.25
C VAL A 89 11.04 6.64 -4.99
N PHE A 90 11.83 5.80 -5.59
CA PHE A 90 13.28 5.98 -5.68
C PHE A 90 13.60 7.09 -6.69
N ARG A 91 13.82 8.29 -6.19
CA ARG A 91 13.86 9.54 -6.98
C ARG A 91 14.88 9.55 -8.12
N LYS A 92 15.99 8.82 -7.98
CA LYS A 92 17.09 8.76 -8.97
C LYS A 92 16.91 7.64 -10.00
N LEU A 93 15.99 6.70 -9.76
CA LEU A 93 15.68 5.63 -10.69
C LEU A 93 14.64 6.10 -11.70
N THR A 94 14.62 5.48 -12.88
CA THR A 94 13.55 5.63 -13.86
C THR A 94 12.25 4.99 -13.35
N VAL A 95 11.13 5.22 -14.05
CA VAL A 95 9.85 4.58 -13.76
C VAL A 95 10.01 3.06 -13.86
N ALA A 96 10.60 2.56 -14.94
CA ALA A 96 10.84 1.13 -15.14
C ALA A 96 11.71 0.54 -14.02
N GLU A 97 12.84 1.19 -13.68
CA GLU A 97 13.73 0.75 -12.61
C GLU A 97 13.06 0.75 -11.23
N ASN A 98 12.16 1.69 -10.97
CA ASN A 98 11.38 1.74 -9.73
C ASN A 98 10.48 0.49 -9.56
N ILE A 99 9.84 0.05 -10.63
CA ILE A 99 8.95 -1.13 -10.63
C ILE A 99 9.80 -2.40 -10.62
N GLN A 100 10.82 -2.47 -11.48
CA GLN A 100 11.72 -3.61 -11.59
C GLN A 100 12.41 -3.94 -10.28
N ALA A 101 12.87 -2.93 -9.52
CA ALA A 101 13.51 -3.13 -8.22
C ALA A 101 12.61 -3.89 -7.21
N VAL A 102 11.29 -3.76 -7.33
CA VAL A 102 10.34 -4.51 -6.50
C VAL A 102 10.10 -5.91 -7.07
N LEU A 103 9.97 -6.04 -8.39
CA LEU A 103 9.80 -7.33 -9.06
C LEU A 103 11.00 -8.27 -8.83
N GLU A 104 12.23 -7.75 -8.77
CA GLU A 104 13.43 -8.52 -8.48
C GLU A 104 13.48 -9.14 -7.08
N LEU A 105 12.65 -8.62 -6.15
CA LEU A 105 12.48 -9.20 -4.82
C LEU A 105 11.48 -10.38 -4.79
N GLN A 106 10.78 -10.60 -5.90
CA GLN A 106 9.86 -11.71 -6.05
C GLN A 106 10.59 -12.94 -6.63
N ASN A 107 10.02 -14.13 -6.45
CA ASN A 107 10.55 -15.38 -7.02
C ASN A 107 10.19 -15.51 -8.51
N LEU A 108 10.57 -14.50 -9.33
CA LEU A 108 10.30 -14.44 -10.76
C LEU A 108 11.58 -14.62 -11.57
N THR A 109 11.46 -15.27 -12.72
CA THR A 109 12.53 -15.34 -13.72
C THR A 109 12.67 -14.01 -14.46
N LYS A 110 13.81 -13.76 -15.10
CA LYS A 110 14.01 -12.52 -15.89
C LYS A 110 12.94 -12.27 -16.96
N PRO A 111 12.48 -13.28 -17.75
CA PRO A 111 11.37 -13.08 -18.68
C PRO A 111 10.06 -12.71 -18.01
N GLU A 112 9.74 -13.31 -16.85
CA GLU A 112 8.52 -12.98 -16.07
C GLU A 112 8.58 -11.56 -15.51
N ILE A 113 9.74 -11.12 -15.00
CA ILE A 113 9.95 -9.75 -14.57
C ILE A 113 9.70 -8.77 -15.72
N ALA A 114 10.28 -9.05 -16.91
CA ALA A 114 10.08 -8.19 -18.08
C ALA A 114 8.60 -8.14 -18.51
N ALA A 115 7.91 -9.26 -18.55
CA ALA A 115 6.50 -9.33 -18.90
C ALA A 115 5.63 -8.55 -17.90
N ARG A 116 5.84 -8.77 -16.60
CA ARG A 116 5.06 -8.09 -15.54
C ARG A 116 5.33 -6.58 -15.50
N LEU A 117 6.56 -6.16 -15.81
CA LEU A 117 6.91 -4.75 -15.91
C LEU A 117 6.10 -4.06 -17.03
N GLU A 118 6.04 -4.65 -18.25
CA GLU A 118 5.26 -4.09 -19.35
C GLU A 118 3.75 -4.05 -19.02
N GLU A 119 3.24 -5.10 -18.42
CA GLU A 119 1.84 -5.16 -17.97
C GLU A 119 1.52 -4.01 -16.99
N LEU A 120 2.32 -3.82 -15.94
CA LEU A 120 2.12 -2.78 -14.95
C LEU A 120 2.24 -1.36 -15.55
N LEU A 121 3.18 -1.14 -16.45
CA LEU A 121 3.31 0.12 -17.16
C LEU A 121 2.04 0.42 -17.97
N GLY A 122 1.49 -0.59 -18.68
CA GLY A 122 0.27 -0.48 -19.46
C GLY A 122 -0.97 -0.27 -18.60
N GLU A 123 -1.16 -1.06 -17.54
CA GLU A 123 -2.28 -0.94 -16.60
C GLU A 123 -2.38 0.47 -15.99
N LEU A 124 -1.23 1.08 -15.68
CA LEU A 124 -1.16 2.40 -15.08
C LEU A 124 -1.09 3.54 -16.12
N GLY A 125 -0.97 3.22 -17.43
CA GLY A 125 -0.86 4.20 -18.51
C GLY A 125 0.39 5.07 -18.43
N ILE A 126 1.52 4.50 -18.02
CA ILE A 126 2.80 5.17 -17.81
C ILE A 126 3.94 4.61 -18.69
N GLU A 127 3.61 3.86 -19.74
CA GLU A 127 4.60 3.28 -20.67
C GLU A 127 5.49 4.36 -21.32
N HIS A 128 4.87 5.49 -21.65
CA HIS A 128 5.56 6.64 -22.27
C HIS A 128 6.55 7.34 -21.33
N LEU A 129 6.49 7.03 -20.02
CA LEU A 129 7.36 7.58 -18.97
C LEU A 129 8.43 6.59 -18.52
N ARG A 130 8.50 5.38 -19.12
CA ARG A 130 9.33 4.28 -18.63
C ARG A 130 10.77 4.67 -18.32
N ASP A 131 11.38 5.49 -19.18
CA ASP A 131 12.79 5.91 -19.09
C ASP A 131 12.97 7.27 -18.37
N ASN A 132 11.88 7.90 -17.95
CA ASN A 132 11.93 9.14 -17.20
C ASN A 132 12.32 8.87 -15.74
N THR A 133 13.22 9.69 -15.20
CA THR A 133 13.58 9.60 -13.78
C THR A 133 12.40 10.03 -12.91
N ALA A 134 12.20 9.33 -11.79
CA ALA A 134 11.05 9.58 -10.92
C ALA A 134 11.03 10.99 -10.30
N ILE A 135 12.17 11.68 -10.25
CA ILE A 135 12.24 13.07 -9.78
C ILE A 135 11.55 14.06 -10.74
N SER A 136 11.48 13.75 -12.04
CA SER A 136 10.89 14.62 -13.07
C SER A 136 9.38 14.46 -13.22
N LEU A 137 8.78 13.46 -12.55
CA LEU A 137 7.36 13.14 -12.68
C LEU A 137 6.47 14.19 -12.00
N SER A 138 5.33 14.49 -12.61
CA SER A 138 4.22 15.19 -11.96
C SER A 138 3.68 14.39 -10.76
N GLY A 139 2.86 15.03 -9.93
CA GLY A 139 2.24 14.36 -8.77
C GLY A 139 1.43 13.12 -9.16
N GLY A 140 0.60 13.23 -10.21
CA GLY A 140 -0.23 12.12 -10.70
C GLY A 140 0.58 10.99 -11.32
N GLU A 141 1.57 11.29 -12.16
CA GLU A 141 2.46 10.29 -12.77
C GLU A 141 3.26 9.55 -11.70
N ARG A 142 3.77 10.28 -10.71
CA ARG A 142 4.49 9.70 -9.59
C ARG A 142 3.59 8.75 -8.79
N ARG A 143 2.33 9.17 -8.53
CA ARG A 143 1.37 8.32 -7.80
C ARG A 143 1.06 7.04 -8.56
N ARG A 144 0.94 7.09 -9.88
CA ARG A 144 0.78 5.89 -10.72
C ARG A 144 2.00 4.98 -10.63
N CYS A 145 3.22 5.51 -10.65
CA CYS A 145 4.44 4.73 -10.44
C CYS A 145 4.49 4.08 -9.06
N GLU A 146 4.06 4.76 -7.99
CA GLU A 146 3.96 4.20 -6.64
C GLU A 146 2.93 3.07 -6.55
N ILE A 147 1.79 3.22 -7.22
CA ILE A 147 0.75 2.18 -7.31
C ILE A 147 1.29 0.97 -8.07
N ALA A 148 1.97 1.17 -9.22
CA ALA A 148 2.60 0.09 -9.97
C ALA A 148 3.58 -0.70 -9.10
N ARG A 149 4.38 -0.03 -8.29
CA ARG A 149 5.28 -0.68 -7.32
C ARG A 149 4.53 -1.46 -6.24
N ALA A 150 3.42 -0.93 -5.75
CA ALA A 150 2.60 -1.63 -4.76
C ALA A 150 1.95 -2.89 -5.36
N LEU A 151 1.54 -2.85 -6.62
CA LEU A 151 0.97 -3.98 -7.37
C LEU A 151 2.02 -4.99 -7.82
N ALA A 152 3.29 -4.60 -7.97
CA ALA A 152 4.38 -5.48 -8.38
C ALA A 152 4.62 -6.66 -7.42
N THR A 153 4.16 -6.56 -6.17
CA THR A 153 4.22 -7.66 -5.19
C THR A 153 3.08 -8.66 -5.31
N ASP A 154 2.16 -8.48 -6.26
CA ASP A 154 0.92 -9.25 -6.40
C ASP A 154 0.16 -9.38 -5.07
N PRO A 155 -0.24 -8.25 -4.47
CA PRO A 155 -0.75 -8.24 -3.11
C PRO A 155 -2.17 -8.79 -3.04
N ARG A 156 -2.48 -9.50 -1.95
CA ARG A 156 -3.83 -9.96 -1.61
C ARG A 156 -4.67 -8.83 -0.98
N LEU A 157 -4.00 -7.88 -0.32
CA LEU A 157 -4.59 -6.71 0.32
C LEU A 157 -3.67 -5.50 0.18
N ILE A 158 -4.23 -4.38 -0.22
CA ILE A 158 -3.52 -3.10 -0.27
C ILE A 158 -4.13 -2.13 0.72
N LEU A 159 -3.29 -1.54 1.56
CA LEU A 159 -3.66 -0.42 2.41
C LEU A 159 -3.25 0.89 1.73
N LEU A 160 -4.22 1.77 1.52
CA LEU A 160 -4.05 3.05 0.84
C LEU A 160 -4.22 4.19 1.85
N ASP A 161 -3.14 4.84 2.25
CA ASP A 161 -3.20 5.99 3.18
C ASP A 161 -3.26 7.29 2.38
N GLU A 162 -4.41 7.94 2.41
CA GLU A 162 -4.71 9.16 1.65
C GLU A 162 -4.22 9.10 0.17
N PRO A 163 -4.68 8.12 -0.62
CA PRO A 163 -4.12 7.82 -1.95
C PRO A 163 -4.21 8.97 -2.95
N PHE A 164 -5.01 9.98 -2.67
CA PHE A 164 -5.26 11.13 -3.53
C PHE A 164 -4.61 12.43 -3.01
N ALA A 165 -3.87 12.36 -1.89
CA ALA A 165 -3.23 13.55 -1.33
C ALA A 165 -2.18 14.12 -2.30
N GLY A 166 -2.30 15.42 -2.61
CA GLY A 166 -1.37 16.10 -3.52
C GLY A 166 -1.49 15.73 -5.00
N VAL A 167 -2.56 15.04 -5.38
CA VAL A 167 -2.87 14.67 -6.76
C VAL A 167 -3.90 15.65 -7.31
N ASP A 168 -3.75 16.08 -8.56
CA ASP A 168 -4.73 16.95 -9.20
C ASP A 168 -6.07 16.23 -9.42
N PRO A 169 -7.21 16.97 -9.46
CA PRO A 169 -8.54 16.36 -9.51
C PRO A 169 -8.79 15.47 -10.74
N ILE A 170 -8.12 15.74 -11.87
CA ILE A 170 -8.29 14.94 -13.09
C ILE A 170 -7.59 13.59 -12.92
N ALA A 171 -6.35 13.60 -12.42
CA ALA A 171 -5.60 12.37 -12.16
C ALA A 171 -6.24 11.52 -11.05
N VAL A 172 -6.95 12.13 -10.09
CA VAL A 172 -7.73 11.39 -9.06
C VAL A 172 -8.77 10.47 -9.70
N ILE A 173 -9.50 10.95 -10.72
CA ILE A 173 -10.53 10.14 -11.41
C ILE A 173 -9.91 8.90 -12.06
N ASP A 174 -8.74 9.05 -12.67
CA ASP A 174 -8.04 7.94 -13.32
C ASP A 174 -7.50 6.93 -12.31
N ILE A 175 -6.91 7.43 -11.22
CA ILE A 175 -6.44 6.56 -10.12
C ILE A 175 -7.60 5.80 -9.47
N GLN A 176 -8.77 6.42 -9.32
CA GLN A 176 -9.97 5.74 -8.81
C GLN A 176 -10.43 4.58 -9.69
N LYS A 177 -10.26 4.67 -11.02
CA LYS A 177 -10.59 3.57 -11.94
C LYS A 177 -9.65 2.38 -11.79
N ILE A 178 -8.38 2.64 -11.42
CA ILE A 178 -7.36 1.59 -11.21
C ILE A 178 -7.60 0.85 -9.88
N ILE A 179 -8.09 1.55 -8.86
CA ILE A 179 -8.35 0.98 -7.52
C ILE A 179 -9.66 0.16 -7.46
N ARG A 180 -10.57 0.32 -8.43
CA ARG A 180 -11.83 -0.42 -8.52
C ARG A 180 -11.69 -1.76 -9.23
#